data_fe188879ccb9c7e0428991cabfd68323
#
_entry.id   fe188879ccb9c7e0428991cabfd68323
#
_cell.length_a   1.000
_cell.length_b   1.000
_cell.length_c   1.000
_cell.angle_alpha   90.00
_cell.angle_beta   90.00
_cell.angle_gamma   90.00
#
_symmetry.space_group_name_H-M   'P 1'
#
loop_
_entity.id
_entity.type
_entity.pdbx_description
1 polymer ?
#
loop_
_entity_poly.entity_id
_entity_poly.type
_entity_poly.pdbx_seq_one_letter_code
_entity_poly.pdbx_strand_id
1 'polypeptide(L)'
;MNKSKYELNERISAILINPYLSIDEFNINCNLIKKYNIKNISTTLNYISDVKKSLGNHKVKINTLISFPLGDLPSIVIDQMIDYSIDQGANGIEYLPKFFYLSKNEEEKFANDIEIISKKKLPLTLIFNQNRMR
;
A
#
# COMPACT_ATOMS: atom_id res chain seq x y z
N MET A 1 -0.87 -11.89 30.60
CA MET A 1 -1.04 -11.84 29.15
C MET A 1 -0.66 -10.44 28.65
N ASN A 2 0.41 -10.33 27.89
CA ASN A 2 0.97 -9.03 27.50
C ASN A 2 0.14 -8.40 26.36
N LYS A 3 -0.84 -7.56 26.69
CA LYS A 3 -1.68 -6.83 25.72
C LYS A 3 -0.85 -6.03 24.69
N SER A 4 0.36 -5.57 25.07
CA SER A 4 1.23 -4.75 24.23
C SER A 4 1.78 -5.50 23.00
N LYS A 5 1.99 -6.80 23.07
CA LYS A 5 2.56 -7.58 21.95
C LYS A 5 1.56 -7.81 20.81
N TYR A 6 0.29 -7.93 21.14
CA TYR A 6 -0.79 -8.12 20.15
C TYR A 6 -1.13 -6.80 19.43
N GLU A 7 -1.08 -5.69 20.13
CA GLU A 7 -1.32 -4.36 19.52
C GLU A 7 -0.22 -3.96 18.52
N LEU A 8 1.04 -4.35 18.76
CA LEU A 8 2.15 -4.02 17.87
C LEU A 8 2.00 -4.71 16.51
N ASN A 9 1.66 -6.00 16.49
CA ASN A 9 1.49 -6.77 15.26
C ASN A 9 0.39 -6.23 14.34
N GLU A 10 -0.59 -5.53 14.90
CA GLU A 10 -1.66 -4.88 14.15
C GLU A 10 -1.27 -3.48 13.62
N ARG A 11 -0.24 -2.88 14.21
CA ARG A 11 0.21 -1.51 13.87
C ARG A 11 1.41 -1.46 12.94
N ILE A 12 2.13 -2.56 12.77
CA ILE A 12 3.26 -2.64 11.85
C ILE A 12 2.82 -3.25 10.53
N SER A 13 3.47 -2.83 9.46
CA SER A 13 3.31 -3.38 8.12
C SER A 13 4.65 -3.91 7.61
N ALA A 14 4.64 -5.11 7.06
CA ALA A 14 5.77 -5.60 6.29
C ALA A 14 5.75 -4.95 4.90
N ILE A 15 6.91 -4.54 4.40
CA ILE A 15 7.03 -3.87 3.11
C ILE A 15 7.73 -4.80 2.11
N LEU A 16 7.01 -5.19 1.07
CA LEU A 16 7.49 -6.02 -0.03
C LEU A 16 7.39 -5.24 -1.35
N ILE A 17 8.39 -4.40 -1.61
CA ILE A 17 8.41 -3.48 -2.75
C ILE A 17 9.69 -3.58 -3.60
N ASN A 18 10.63 -4.44 -3.24
CA ASN A 18 11.86 -4.59 -4.01
C ASN A 18 11.58 -5.34 -5.31
N PRO A 19 11.76 -4.71 -6.49
CA PRO A 19 11.48 -5.34 -7.77
C PRO A 19 12.49 -6.44 -8.17
N TYR A 20 13.56 -6.57 -7.41
CA TYR A 20 14.63 -7.53 -7.67
C TYR A 20 14.65 -8.71 -6.67
N LEU A 21 13.56 -8.90 -5.90
CA LEU A 21 13.46 -10.04 -5.00
C LEU A 21 13.55 -11.36 -5.78
N SER A 22 14.50 -12.20 -5.39
CA SER A 22 14.50 -13.59 -5.83
C SER A 22 13.33 -14.36 -5.22
N ILE A 23 13.00 -15.52 -5.80
CA ILE A 23 11.95 -16.40 -5.26
C ILE A 23 12.28 -16.80 -3.81
N ASP A 24 13.55 -17.09 -3.53
CA ASP A 24 13.97 -17.49 -2.19
C ASP A 24 13.82 -16.36 -1.17
N GLU A 25 14.24 -15.15 -1.51
CA GLU A 25 14.05 -13.96 -0.66
C GLU A 25 12.58 -13.66 -0.41
N PHE A 26 11.76 -13.77 -1.44
CA PHE A 26 10.32 -13.60 -1.32
C PHE A 26 9.71 -14.62 -0.34
N ASN A 27 10.06 -15.89 -0.49
CA ASN A 27 9.59 -16.96 0.39
C ASN A 27 10.07 -16.77 1.84
N ILE A 28 11.32 -16.35 2.03
CA ILE A 28 11.86 -16.02 3.36
C ILE A 28 11.02 -14.91 4.01
N ASN A 29 10.73 -13.83 3.28
CA ASN A 29 9.90 -12.73 3.79
C ASN A 29 8.49 -13.19 4.15
N CYS A 30 7.84 -13.99 3.32
CA CYS A 30 6.52 -14.54 3.60
C CYS A 30 6.53 -15.44 4.85
N ASN A 31 7.57 -16.24 5.04
CA ASN A 31 7.73 -17.08 6.23
C ASN A 31 7.93 -16.23 7.51
N LEU A 32 8.67 -15.15 7.43
CA LEU A 32 8.84 -14.21 8.55
C LEU A 32 7.51 -13.52 8.91
N ILE A 33 6.73 -13.14 7.92
CA ILE A 33 5.40 -12.54 8.12
C ILE A 33 4.51 -13.51 8.91
N LYS A 34 4.48 -14.78 8.54
CA LYS A 34 3.74 -15.82 9.27
C LYS A 34 4.29 -16.03 10.69
N LYS A 35 5.61 -16.17 10.81
CA LYS A 35 6.29 -16.46 12.09
C LYS A 35 6.02 -15.37 13.14
N TYR A 36 6.06 -14.10 12.73
CA TYR A 36 5.84 -12.97 13.62
C TYR A 36 4.40 -12.49 13.64
N ASN A 37 3.50 -13.21 12.97
CA ASN A 37 2.07 -12.89 12.92
C ASN A 37 1.79 -11.44 12.47
N ILE A 38 2.50 -10.96 11.48
CA ILE A 38 2.30 -9.64 10.89
C ILE A 38 0.92 -9.60 10.22
N LYS A 39 0.15 -8.55 10.49
CA LYS A 39 -1.24 -8.43 10.03
C LYS A 39 -1.42 -7.53 8.81
N ASN A 40 -0.42 -6.75 8.47
CA ASN A 40 -0.48 -5.79 7.36
C ASN A 40 0.75 -5.93 6.48
N ILE A 41 0.54 -5.86 5.17
CA ILE A 41 1.60 -5.86 4.17
C ILE A 41 1.35 -4.70 3.21
N SER A 42 2.43 -3.98 2.90
CA SER A 42 2.46 -3.00 1.82
C SER A 42 3.25 -3.58 0.66
N THR A 43 2.66 -3.64 -0.52
CA THR A 43 3.31 -4.20 -1.69
C THR A 43 2.93 -3.47 -2.97
N THR A 44 3.59 -3.81 -4.06
CA THR A 44 3.28 -3.29 -5.40
C THR A 44 2.26 -4.18 -6.11
N LEU A 45 1.67 -3.65 -7.18
CA LEU A 45 0.64 -4.33 -7.97
C LEU A 45 1.02 -5.75 -8.38
N ASN A 46 2.26 -5.95 -8.80
CA ASN A 46 2.73 -7.24 -9.32
C ASN A 46 2.83 -8.34 -8.26
N TYR A 47 2.97 -7.97 -6.98
CA TYR A 47 3.15 -8.93 -5.90
C TYR A 47 1.86 -9.31 -5.16
N ILE A 48 0.73 -8.65 -5.40
CA ILE A 48 -0.51 -8.90 -4.66
C ILE A 48 -0.91 -10.38 -4.72
N SER A 49 -0.98 -10.93 -5.93
CA SER A 49 -1.37 -12.32 -6.15
C SER A 49 -0.38 -13.31 -5.54
N ASP A 50 0.92 -13.06 -5.70
CA ASP A 50 1.97 -13.94 -5.17
C ASP A 50 2.00 -13.94 -3.64
N VAL A 51 1.83 -12.76 -3.02
CA VAL A 51 1.70 -12.63 -1.57
C VAL A 51 0.50 -13.42 -1.06
N LYS A 52 -0.66 -13.28 -1.71
CA LYS A 52 -1.86 -14.06 -1.35
C LYS A 52 -1.62 -15.55 -1.38
N LYS A 53 -1.00 -16.05 -2.45
CA LYS A 53 -0.70 -17.49 -2.59
C LYS A 53 0.27 -17.96 -1.51
N SER A 54 1.34 -17.23 -1.27
CA SER A 54 2.39 -17.62 -0.32
C SER A 54 1.93 -17.57 1.13
N LEU A 55 1.02 -16.68 1.47
CA LEU A 55 0.48 -16.56 2.83
C LEU A 55 -0.70 -17.52 3.08
N GLY A 56 -1.37 -17.99 2.03
CA GLY A 56 -2.46 -18.98 2.15
C GLY A 56 -3.53 -18.54 3.15
N ASN A 57 -3.72 -19.35 4.21
CA ASN A 57 -4.74 -19.09 5.24
C ASN A 57 -4.30 -18.08 6.32
N HIS A 58 -3.08 -17.56 6.26
CA HIS A 58 -2.65 -16.54 7.19
C HIS A 58 -3.46 -15.26 7.01
N LYS A 59 -4.12 -14.80 8.07
CA LYS A 59 -4.95 -13.58 8.04
C LYS A 59 -4.06 -12.34 7.99
N VAL A 60 -4.05 -11.67 6.84
CA VAL A 60 -3.26 -10.47 6.59
C VAL A 60 -4.05 -9.52 5.70
N LYS A 61 -3.88 -8.23 5.91
CA LYS A 61 -4.37 -7.18 5.00
C LYS A 61 -3.26 -6.82 4.04
N ILE A 62 -3.53 -6.94 2.74
CA ILE A 62 -2.61 -6.58 1.67
C ILE A 62 -3.00 -5.21 1.16
N ASN A 63 -2.14 -4.22 1.39
CA ASN A 63 -2.29 -2.86 0.89
C ASN A 63 -1.37 -2.66 -0.29
N THR A 64 -1.89 -2.05 -1.34
CA THR A 64 -1.11 -1.79 -2.55
C THR A 64 -0.70 -0.33 -2.64
N LEU A 65 0.56 -0.11 -3.02
CA LEU A 65 1.10 1.21 -3.26
C LEU A 65 0.60 1.76 -4.59
N ILE A 66 -0.02 2.92 -4.57
CA ILE A 66 -0.52 3.62 -5.74
C ILE A 66 0.22 4.94 -5.90
N SER A 67 0.75 5.18 -7.10
CA SER A 67 1.50 6.41 -7.47
C SER A 67 2.83 6.62 -6.72
N PHE A 68 3.25 5.66 -5.93
CA PHE A 68 4.56 5.66 -5.26
C PHE A 68 5.68 5.28 -6.26
N PRO A 69 6.88 5.88 -6.22
CA PRO A 69 7.35 6.87 -5.23
C PRO A 69 7.22 8.34 -5.67
N LEU A 70 6.74 8.64 -6.85
CA LEU A 70 6.80 10.00 -7.42
C LEU A 70 5.54 10.84 -7.15
N GLY A 71 4.36 10.25 -7.15
CA GLY A 71 3.11 10.94 -6.92
C GLY A 71 2.69 11.86 -8.09
N ASP A 72 3.00 11.48 -9.33
CA ASP A 72 2.79 12.29 -10.52
C ASP A 72 2.01 11.59 -11.65
N LEU A 73 1.39 10.46 -11.35
CA LEU A 73 0.62 9.73 -12.35
C LEU A 73 -0.70 10.43 -12.71
N PRO A 74 -1.10 10.39 -13.99
CA PRO A 74 -2.43 10.86 -14.39
C PRO A 74 -3.55 10.09 -13.69
N SER A 75 -4.68 10.75 -13.44
CA SER A 75 -5.81 10.15 -12.71
C SER A 75 -6.34 8.88 -13.38
N ILE A 76 -6.36 8.82 -14.70
CA ILE A 76 -6.81 7.62 -15.43
C ILE A 76 -5.91 6.40 -15.15
N VAL A 77 -4.61 6.62 -15.04
CA VAL A 77 -3.66 5.54 -14.69
C VAL A 77 -3.86 5.09 -13.24
N ILE A 78 -4.07 6.04 -12.33
CA ILE A 78 -4.36 5.75 -10.93
C ILE A 78 -5.64 4.92 -10.81
N ASP A 79 -6.71 5.28 -11.52
CA ASP A 79 -7.96 4.52 -11.53
C ASP A 79 -7.74 3.08 -12.00
N GLN A 80 -6.99 2.88 -13.08
CA GLN A 80 -6.66 1.54 -13.58
C GLN A 80 -5.82 0.73 -12.58
N MET A 81 -4.88 1.36 -11.88
CA MET A 81 -4.10 0.71 -10.83
C MET A 81 -4.98 0.26 -9.67
N ILE A 82 -5.93 1.09 -9.26
CA ILE A 82 -6.88 0.75 -8.18
C ILE A 82 -7.79 -0.40 -8.60
N ASP A 83 -8.36 -0.36 -9.79
CA ASP A 83 -9.22 -1.42 -10.32
C ASP A 83 -8.45 -2.75 -10.40
N TYR A 84 -7.24 -2.72 -10.92
CA TYR A 84 -6.36 -3.89 -10.95
C TYR A 84 -6.08 -4.44 -9.54
N SER A 85 -5.82 -3.55 -8.58
CA SER A 85 -5.58 -3.94 -7.18
C SER A 85 -6.78 -4.66 -6.57
N ILE A 86 -7.98 -4.19 -6.85
CA ILE A 86 -9.24 -4.82 -6.41
C ILE A 86 -9.37 -6.21 -7.02
N ASP A 87 -9.15 -6.34 -8.32
CA ASP A 87 -9.24 -7.61 -9.05
C ASP A 87 -8.22 -8.64 -8.56
N GLN A 88 -7.03 -8.20 -8.17
CA GLN A 88 -6.00 -9.05 -7.57
C GLN A 88 -6.26 -9.39 -6.09
N GLY A 89 -7.23 -8.76 -5.48
CA GLY A 89 -7.66 -9.03 -4.10
C GLY A 89 -6.90 -8.25 -3.02
N ALA A 90 -6.44 -7.04 -3.32
CA ALA A 90 -5.94 -6.12 -2.31
C ALA A 90 -7.03 -5.73 -1.31
N ASN A 91 -6.65 -5.48 -0.07
CA ASN A 91 -7.55 -5.08 1.01
C ASN A 91 -7.58 -3.57 1.26
N GLY A 92 -6.61 -2.85 0.75
CA GLY A 92 -6.50 -1.40 0.92
C GLY A 92 -5.56 -0.76 -0.08
N ILE A 93 -5.56 0.55 -0.11
CA ILE A 93 -4.74 1.40 -0.99
C ILE A 93 -3.87 2.29 -0.14
N GLU A 94 -2.58 2.34 -0.44
CA GLU A 94 -1.63 3.32 0.09
C GLU A 94 -1.29 4.28 -1.05
N TYR A 95 -1.84 5.47 -1.00
CA TYR A 95 -1.77 6.45 -2.08
C TYR A 95 -0.81 7.58 -1.76
N LEU A 96 0.12 7.83 -2.68
CA LEU A 96 0.97 9.01 -2.64
C LEU A 96 0.28 10.14 -3.43
N PRO A 97 -0.23 11.18 -2.72
CA PRO A 97 -0.98 12.27 -3.37
C PRO A 97 -0.15 13.09 -4.34
N LYS A 98 -0.84 13.82 -5.20
CA LYS A 98 -0.24 14.72 -6.20
C LYS A 98 0.26 16.02 -5.56
N PHE A 99 1.33 15.94 -4.77
CA PHE A 99 1.91 17.09 -4.08
C PHE A 99 2.32 18.24 -5.01
N PHE A 100 2.50 17.96 -6.29
CA PHE A 100 2.79 19.02 -7.26
C PHE A 100 1.67 20.06 -7.37
N TYR A 101 0.43 19.73 -7.04
CA TYR A 101 -0.65 20.72 -6.95
C TYR A 101 -0.37 21.76 -5.86
N LEU A 102 0.16 21.33 -4.70
CA LEU A 102 0.51 22.24 -3.62
C LEU A 102 1.68 23.17 -4.00
N SER A 103 2.65 22.67 -4.76
CA SER A 103 3.75 23.51 -5.26
C SER A 103 3.31 24.56 -6.27
N LYS A 104 2.11 24.41 -6.84
CA LYS A 104 1.49 25.37 -7.76
C LYS A 104 0.39 26.22 -7.11
N ASN A 105 0.23 26.15 -5.79
CA ASN A 105 -0.84 26.78 -5.04
C ASN A 105 -2.26 26.37 -5.52
N GLU A 106 -2.41 25.09 -5.88
CA GLU A 106 -3.66 24.50 -6.35
C GLU A 106 -4.26 23.55 -5.27
N GLU A 107 -4.48 24.08 -4.07
CA GLU A 107 -4.95 23.28 -2.90
C GLU A 107 -6.29 22.61 -3.14
N GLU A 108 -7.20 23.26 -3.87
CA GLU A 108 -8.51 22.69 -4.19
C GLU A 108 -8.38 21.46 -5.08
N LYS A 109 -7.48 21.47 -6.05
CA LYS A 109 -7.21 20.31 -6.90
C LYS A 109 -6.60 19.16 -6.11
N PHE A 110 -5.68 19.49 -5.18
CA PHE A 110 -5.08 18.50 -4.29
C PHE A 110 -6.15 17.84 -3.40
N ALA A 111 -7.00 18.61 -2.75
CA ALA A 111 -8.07 18.11 -1.89
C ALA A 111 -9.10 17.28 -2.68
N ASN A 112 -9.49 17.76 -3.86
CA ASN A 112 -10.44 17.06 -4.73
C ASN A 112 -9.91 15.71 -5.23
N ASP A 113 -8.63 15.63 -5.58
CA ASP A 113 -7.97 14.38 -5.99
C ASP A 113 -8.05 13.33 -4.86
N ILE A 114 -7.72 13.71 -3.63
CA ILE A 114 -7.82 12.82 -2.46
C ILE A 114 -9.27 12.42 -2.20
N GLU A 115 -10.21 13.33 -2.32
CA GLU A 115 -11.64 13.04 -2.13
C GLU A 115 -12.13 11.99 -3.13
N ILE A 116 -11.77 12.13 -4.41
CA ILE A 116 -12.12 11.15 -5.45
C ILE A 116 -11.56 9.76 -5.11
N ILE A 117 -10.29 9.69 -4.71
CA ILE A 117 -9.66 8.42 -4.33
C ILE A 117 -10.31 7.81 -3.08
N SER A 118 -10.70 8.65 -2.11
CA SER A 118 -11.35 8.19 -0.87
C SER A 118 -12.72 7.52 -1.09
N LYS A 119 -13.36 7.80 -2.22
CA LYS A 119 -14.65 7.20 -2.60
C LYS A 119 -14.52 5.84 -3.30
N LYS A 120 -13.31 5.36 -3.54
CA LYS A 120 -13.09 4.02 -4.11
C LYS A 120 -13.45 2.94 -3.08
N LYS A 121 -13.63 1.71 -3.57
CA LYS A 121 -14.14 0.58 -2.77
C LYS A 121 -13.20 0.08 -1.66
N LEU A 122 -11.94 0.48 -1.68
CA LEU A 122 -10.94 0.03 -0.71
C LEU A 122 -10.61 1.12 0.31
N PRO A 123 -10.31 0.74 1.56
CA PRO A 123 -9.77 1.67 2.55
C PRO A 123 -8.53 2.40 2.04
N LEU A 124 -8.46 3.70 2.32
CA LEU A 124 -7.39 4.58 1.87
C LEU A 124 -6.44 4.95 3.00
N THR A 125 -5.16 4.77 2.76
CA THR A 125 -4.07 5.35 3.57
C THR A 125 -3.29 6.31 2.70
N LEU A 126 -3.02 7.52 3.20
CA LEU A 126 -2.21 8.50 2.49
C LEU A 126 -0.74 8.39 2.89
N ILE A 127 0.14 8.49 1.90
CA ILE A 127 1.59 8.52 2.10
C ILE A 127 2.05 9.97 2.05
N PHE A 128 2.77 10.41 3.09
CA PHE A 128 3.37 11.72 3.16
C PHE A 128 4.90 11.63 3.16
N ASN A 129 5.54 12.42 2.33
CA ASN A 129 6.99 12.53 2.31
C ASN A 129 7.41 13.83 3.01
N GLN A 130 7.96 13.72 4.22
CA GLN A 130 8.37 14.86 5.04
C GLN A 130 9.39 15.79 4.33
N ASN A 131 10.23 15.24 3.48
CA ASN A 131 11.25 16.03 2.77
C ASN A 131 10.66 16.97 1.70
N ARG A 132 9.40 16.75 1.30
CA ARG A 132 8.69 17.57 0.31
C ARG A 132 7.69 18.55 0.91
N MET A 133 7.51 18.51 2.23
CA MET A 133 6.57 19.37 2.97
C MET A 133 7.24 20.62 3.56
N ARG A 134 8.49 20.89 3.19
CA ARG A 134 9.21 22.08 3.62
C ARG A 134 9.03 23.26 2.67
#